data_c4a6818d8d97e342f756aff6dcffffdf
#
_entry.id   c4a6818d8d97e342f756aff6dcffffdf
#
_cell.length_a   1.000
_cell.length_b   1.000
_cell.length_c   1.000
_cell.angle_alpha   90.00
_cell.angle_beta   90.00
_cell.angle_gamma   90.00
#
_symmetry.space_group_name_H-M   'P 1'
#
loop_
_entity.id
_entity.type
_entity.pdbx_description
1 polymer ?
#
loop_
_entity_poly.entity_id
_entity_poly.type
_entity_poly.pdbx_seq_one_letter_code
_entity_poly.pdbx_strand_id
1 'polypeptide(L)'
;TYTELETLNSMVPIWKRPKNEVKDEDYNEFYKNKFMDYTDPLRVITSRTEGTATYTALLFIPGSTPYDYYTKEYEKGLALYASGVMIMEKCADLLPDYFSFVKGVVDSEDLSLNISRETLQKDNQLKLMRNSLEKKIKNELHAMLVNDREKYETFWKNFGRQIKFGIYGDYGMHKDLLGDLLMFYSAKEKKLVTLDEYVEKMPEDQKCIYFAAGDDTDRLGKLPNAQLVLSKGYDLLLCTEDVDEFCLQMMRDYKEKEFKNINSGDLGLETEDEKKAAEAAETENKDLFEEIKKDLNGKVKEVKVNPTLQEHPVTLSAEGGISMEMEKVLRRMPNAEGVESTKVLELNPNHTVFAALKAAHAAGDTDKVAKYAELLYDQALLIAGLPIEDPVAYAQLVCGLMQ
;
A
#
# COMPACT_ATOMS: atom_id res chain seq x y z
N THR A 1 21.69 10.95 62.51
CA THR A 1 22.10 10.89 61.10
C THR A 1 21.81 9.49 60.58
N TYR A 2 20.79 9.35 59.76
CA TYR A 2 20.56 8.12 59.04
C TYR A 2 21.41 8.20 57.78
N THR A 3 22.28 7.23 57.54
CA THR A 3 22.99 7.03 56.29
C THR A 3 22.15 6.11 55.42
N GLU A 4 21.45 6.64 54.46
CA GLU A 4 20.76 5.86 53.46
C GLU A 4 21.76 5.54 52.35
N LEU A 5 22.01 4.27 52.09
CA LEU A 5 22.85 3.83 51.00
C LEU A 5 22.04 3.91 49.70
N GLU A 6 22.21 4.99 48.97
CA GLU A 6 21.60 5.12 47.64
C GLU A 6 22.44 4.35 46.62
N THR A 7 21.83 3.39 45.97
CA THR A 7 22.50 2.65 44.90
C THR A 7 22.51 3.52 43.66
N LEU A 8 23.61 4.18 43.36
CA LEU A 8 23.80 5.11 42.26
C LEU A 8 23.77 4.41 40.86
N ASN A 9 24.05 3.11 40.82
CA ASN A 9 24.00 2.32 39.59
C ASN A 9 23.65 0.86 39.90
N SER A 10 22.68 0.30 39.17
CA SER A 10 22.40 -1.13 39.23
C SER A 10 23.37 -1.87 38.31
N MET A 11 24.14 -2.80 38.83
CA MET A 11 25.05 -3.64 38.04
C MET A 11 24.30 -4.60 37.09
N VAL A 12 22.98 -4.78 37.27
CA VAL A 12 22.17 -5.65 36.42
C VAL A 12 21.47 -4.82 35.33
N PRO A 13 21.76 -5.08 34.06
CA PRO A 13 21.10 -4.39 32.96
C PRO A 13 19.58 -4.55 33.01
N ILE A 14 18.83 -3.52 32.61
CA ILE A 14 17.35 -3.50 32.67
C ILE A 14 16.70 -4.70 31.96
N TRP A 15 17.28 -5.17 30.85
CA TRP A 15 16.76 -6.33 30.10
C TRP A 15 16.98 -7.68 30.79
N LYS A 16 17.84 -7.74 31.82
CA LYS A 16 18.07 -8.95 32.64
C LYS A 16 17.30 -8.94 33.95
N ARG A 17 16.65 -7.82 34.29
CA ARG A 17 15.86 -7.74 35.55
C ARG A 17 14.54 -8.46 35.37
N PRO A 18 14.00 -9.06 36.47
CA PRO A 18 12.66 -9.61 36.46
C PRO A 18 11.62 -8.54 36.06
N LYS A 19 10.65 -8.92 35.22
CA LYS A 19 9.65 -7.97 34.69
C LYS A 19 8.82 -7.29 35.79
N ASN A 20 8.62 -7.96 36.92
CA ASN A 20 7.88 -7.43 38.05
C ASN A 20 8.66 -6.38 38.88
N GLU A 21 9.95 -6.23 38.64
CA GLU A 21 10.83 -5.26 39.30
C GLU A 21 11.08 -4.00 38.46
N VAL A 22 10.61 -4.00 37.21
CA VAL A 22 10.83 -2.90 36.26
C VAL A 22 9.49 -2.26 35.92
N LYS A 23 9.37 -0.96 36.11
CA LYS A 23 8.18 -0.18 35.78
C LYS A 23 8.21 0.26 34.31
N ASP A 24 7.05 0.63 33.78
CA ASP A 24 6.95 1.15 32.41
C ASP A 24 7.76 2.44 32.23
N GLU A 25 7.82 3.28 33.29
CA GLU A 25 8.62 4.50 33.28
C GLU A 25 10.12 4.21 33.12
N ASP A 26 10.63 3.15 33.74
CA ASP A 26 12.04 2.75 33.65
C ASP A 26 12.39 2.31 32.22
N TYR A 27 11.48 1.58 31.55
CA TYR A 27 11.63 1.20 30.15
C TYR A 27 11.60 2.41 29.21
N ASN A 28 10.69 3.35 29.44
CA ASN A 28 10.56 4.57 28.65
C ASN A 28 11.80 5.46 28.81
N GLU A 29 12.30 5.61 30.03
CA GLU A 29 13.52 6.37 30.27
C GLU A 29 14.75 5.71 29.62
N PHE A 30 14.88 4.38 29.77
CA PHE A 30 15.93 3.64 29.07
C PHE A 30 15.88 3.86 27.58
N TYR A 31 14.68 3.73 26.98
CA TYR A 31 14.48 3.93 25.54
C TYR A 31 14.92 5.34 25.10
N LYS A 32 14.40 6.37 25.77
CA LYS A 32 14.72 7.75 25.43
C LYS A 32 16.23 8.06 25.53
N ASN A 33 16.86 7.59 26.57
CA ASN A 33 18.30 7.81 26.81
C ASN A 33 19.18 7.00 25.83
N LYS A 34 18.85 5.73 25.60
CA LYS A 34 19.65 4.83 24.75
C LYS A 34 19.56 5.19 23.26
N PHE A 35 18.39 5.58 22.80
CA PHE A 35 18.13 5.80 21.38
C PHE A 35 17.95 7.28 21.02
N MET A 36 18.19 8.19 21.97
CA MET A 36 18.09 9.65 21.80
C MET A 36 16.74 10.07 21.21
N ASP A 37 15.67 9.40 21.65
CA ASP A 37 14.30 9.71 21.27
C ASP A 37 13.63 10.53 22.38
N TYR A 38 12.81 11.49 22.01
CA TYR A 38 12.13 12.36 22.97
C TYR A 38 10.71 11.91 23.28
N THR A 39 10.20 10.93 22.54
CA THR A 39 8.86 10.37 22.70
C THR A 39 8.91 9.01 23.39
N ASP A 40 7.86 8.66 24.10
CA ASP A 40 7.73 7.30 24.64
C ASP A 40 7.49 6.30 23.50
N PRO A 41 7.97 5.06 23.62
CA PRO A 41 7.68 4.03 22.65
C PRO A 41 6.20 3.63 22.69
N LEU A 42 5.61 3.29 21.55
CA LEU A 42 4.23 2.76 21.48
C LEU A 42 4.10 1.40 22.16
N ARG A 43 5.15 0.61 22.10
CA ARG A 43 5.17 -0.73 22.70
C ARG A 43 6.56 -1.09 23.20
N VAL A 44 6.61 -1.66 24.38
CA VAL A 44 7.79 -2.33 24.97
C VAL A 44 7.59 -3.83 24.86
N ILE A 45 8.57 -4.53 24.31
CA ILE A 45 8.54 -5.97 24.06
C ILE A 45 9.68 -6.61 24.85
N THR A 46 9.36 -7.43 25.81
CA THR A 46 10.33 -8.24 26.55
C THR A 46 10.22 -9.69 26.11
N SER A 47 11.34 -10.34 25.85
CA SER A 47 11.41 -11.76 25.52
C SER A 47 12.58 -12.40 26.21
N ARG A 48 12.34 -13.57 26.81
CA ARG A 48 13.39 -14.47 27.29
C ARG A 48 13.14 -15.84 26.68
N THR A 49 14.10 -16.30 25.94
CA THR A 49 14.03 -17.56 25.22
C THR A 49 15.15 -18.47 25.72
N GLU A 50 14.81 -19.72 26.04
CA GLU A 50 15.72 -20.76 26.45
C GLU A 50 15.53 -21.97 25.52
N GLY A 51 16.59 -22.63 25.11
CA GLY A 51 16.53 -23.80 24.23
C GLY A 51 17.60 -23.77 23.13
N THR A 52 17.18 -23.91 21.87
CA THR A 52 18.12 -23.96 20.73
C THR A 52 18.92 -22.66 20.57
N ALA A 53 18.36 -21.54 20.97
CA ALA A 53 19.04 -20.26 21.11
C ALA A 53 18.59 -19.63 22.44
N THR A 54 19.55 -19.34 23.31
CA THR A 54 19.30 -18.74 24.63
C THR A 54 19.61 -17.25 24.57
N TYR A 55 18.59 -16.40 24.73
CA TYR A 55 18.78 -14.97 24.72
C TYR A 55 17.66 -14.23 25.47
N THR A 56 17.99 -13.02 25.90
CA THR A 56 17.03 -12.05 26.41
C THR A 56 16.96 -10.86 25.44
N ALA A 57 15.77 -10.41 25.12
CA ALA A 57 15.55 -9.26 24.27
C ALA A 57 14.64 -8.22 24.95
N LEU A 58 15.00 -6.95 24.79
CA LEU A 58 14.19 -5.80 25.13
C LEU A 58 14.06 -4.94 23.88
N LEU A 59 12.86 -4.94 23.28
CA LEU A 59 12.61 -4.25 22.03
C LEU A 59 11.57 -3.16 22.23
N PHE A 60 11.63 -2.16 21.35
CA PHE A 60 10.75 -1.00 21.40
C PHE A 60 10.21 -0.70 19.99
N ILE A 61 8.93 -0.42 19.92
CA ILE A 61 8.30 0.16 18.74
C ILE A 61 8.24 1.67 18.96
N PRO A 62 8.95 2.49 18.16
CA PRO A 62 8.99 3.94 18.32
C PRO A 62 7.62 4.61 18.23
N GLY A 63 7.45 5.73 18.93
CA GLY A 63 6.25 6.56 18.87
C GLY A 63 6.15 7.44 17.64
N SER A 64 7.27 7.71 17.00
CA SER A 64 7.37 8.54 15.80
C SER A 64 8.43 8.02 14.85
N THR A 65 8.29 8.37 13.58
CA THR A 65 9.29 8.03 12.56
C THR A 65 10.55 8.88 12.77
N PRO A 66 11.75 8.28 12.91
CA PRO A 66 13.00 9.03 12.92
C PRO A 66 13.15 9.87 11.67
N TYR A 67 13.77 11.04 11.81
CA TYR A 67 13.97 11.99 10.72
C TYR A 67 14.67 11.40 9.50
N ASP A 68 15.64 10.52 9.73
CA ASP A 68 16.48 9.87 8.72
C ASP A 68 15.94 8.52 8.24
N TYR A 69 14.79 8.06 8.75
CA TYR A 69 14.30 6.68 8.58
C TYR A 69 14.19 6.23 7.11
N TYR A 70 13.77 7.11 6.22
CA TYR A 70 13.64 6.82 4.80
C TYR A 70 14.82 7.34 3.96
N THR A 71 15.95 7.66 4.60
CA THR A 71 17.16 8.08 3.92
C THR A 71 18.18 6.95 3.84
N LYS A 72 19.25 7.14 3.04
CA LYS A 72 20.35 6.17 2.94
C LYS A 72 21.24 6.13 4.18
N GLU A 73 21.18 7.15 5.01
CA GLU A 73 21.94 7.28 6.24
C GLU A 73 21.35 6.46 7.39
N TYR A 74 20.07 6.05 7.27
CA TYR A 74 19.43 5.23 8.29
C TYR A 74 20.05 3.84 8.37
N GLU A 75 20.56 3.51 9.54
CA GLU A 75 21.10 2.19 9.84
C GLU A 75 20.15 1.43 10.77
N LYS A 76 19.52 0.37 10.24
CA LYS A 76 18.74 -0.55 11.04
C LYS A 76 19.62 -1.44 11.91
N GLY A 77 19.07 -1.99 12.96
CA GLY A 77 19.69 -3.04 13.76
C GLY A 77 19.44 -2.92 15.24
N LEU A 78 19.59 -4.03 15.92
CA LEU A 78 19.50 -4.15 17.36
C LEU A 78 20.90 -4.16 17.99
N ALA A 79 21.05 -3.60 19.17
CA ALA A 79 22.27 -3.73 19.93
C ALA A 79 22.45 -5.18 20.38
N LEU A 80 23.53 -5.82 19.93
CA LEU A 80 23.84 -7.23 20.23
C LEU A 80 24.87 -7.34 21.32
N TYR A 81 24.53 -8.07 22.35
CA TYR A 81 25.37 -8.39 23.49
C TYR A 81 25.61 -9.91 23.56
N ALA A 82 26.78 -10.29 24.02
CA ALA A 82 27.12 -11.65 24.43
C ALA A 82 27.45 -11.65 25.92
N SER A 83 26.64 -12.34 26.74
CA SER A 83 26.81 -12.42 28.20
C SER A 83 26.99 -11.04 28.86
N GLY A 84 26.24 -10.03 28.40
CA GLY A 84 26.28 -8.66 28.92
C GLY A 84 27.37 -7.76 28.36
N VAL A 85 28.23 -8.26 27.46
CA VAL A 85 29.26 -7.47 26.74
C VAL A 85 28.76 -7.10 25.36
N MET A 86 28.80 -5.80 25.02
CA MET A 86 28.35 -5.34 23.70
C MET A 86 29.30 -5.81 22.59
N ILE A 87 28.76 -6.55 21.63
CA ILE A 87 29.47 -7.05 20.45
C ILE A 87 29.26 -6.09 19.27
N MET A 88 28.04 -5.59 19.11
CA MET A 88 27.68 -4.73 17.98
C MET A 88 26.55 -3.79 18.39
N GLU A 89 26.72 -2.50 18.09
CA GLU A 89 25.70 -1.48 18.42
C GLU A 89 24.45 -1.58 17.53
N LYS A 90 24.64 -1.96 16.26
CA LYS A 90 23.56 -2.10 15.27
C LYS A 90 23.75 -3.40 14.48
N CYS A 91 23.21 -4.50 14.97
CA CYS A 91 23.21 -5.78 14.26
C CYS A 91 22.00 -5.84 13.32
N ALA A 92 22.22 -5.53 12.04
CA ALA A 92 21.18 -5.49 11.03
C ALA A 92 20.58 -6.87 10.72
N ASP A 93 21.36 -7.94 10.93
CA ASP A 93 20.98 -9.31 10.61
C ASP A 93 19.90 -9.89 11.57
N LEU A 94 19.67 -9.24 12.70
CA LEU A 94 18.62 -9.62 13.67
C LEU A 94 17.21 -9.21 13.26
N LEU A 95 17.07 -8.31 12.29
CA LEU A 95 15.76 -7.80 11.86
C LEU A 95 15.61 -7.92 10.35
N PRO A 96 14.44 -8.36 9.86
CA PRO A 96 14.06 -8.18 8.47
C PRO A 96 13.85 -6.69 8.16
N ASP A 97 13.93 -6.32 6.88
CA ASP A 97 13.82 -4.91 6.46
C ASP A 97 12.47 -4.29 6.83
N TYR A 98 11.39 -5.06 6.79
CA TYR A 98 10.06 -4.58 7.14
C TYR A 98 9.86 -4.31 8.65
N PHE A 99 10.79 -4.75 9.50
CA PHE A 99 10.83 -4.39 10.92
C PHE A 99 12.03 -3.51 11.29
N SER A 100 12.63 -2.85 10.30
CA SER A 100 13.79 -1.96 10.50
C SER A 100 13.57 -0.81 11.49
N PHE A 101 12.31 -0.44 11.74
CA PHE A 101 11.93 0.57 12.73
C PHE A 101 12.12 0.11 14.19
N VAL A 102 12.19 -1.19 14.44
CA VAL A 102 12.31 -1.71 15.81
C VAL A 102 13.69 -1.37 16.37
N LYS A 103 13.70 -0.77 17.55
CA LYS A 103 14.91 -0.48 18.32
C LYS A 103 15.00 -1.43 19.51
N GLY A 104 16.18 -1.71 19.99
CA GLY A 104 16.30 -2.55 21.20
C GLY A 104 17.65 -3.20 21.37
N VAL A 105 17.64 -4.15 22.31
CA VAL A 105 18.81 -4.90 22.76
C VAL A 105 18.51 -6.39 22.70
N VAL A 106 19.46 -7.17 22.25
CA VAL A 106 19.48 -8.64 22.34
C VAL A 106 20.75 -9.07 23.03
N ASP A 107 20.64 -9.85 24.09
CA ASP A 107 21.76 -10.38 24.88
C ASP A 107 21.69 -11.91 24.90
N SER A 108 22.64 -12.56 24.24
CA SER A 108 22.71 -14.02 24.14
C SER A 108 23.90 -14.59 24.94
N GLU A 109 23.64 -15.67 25.63
CA GLU A 109 24.66 -16.43 26.35
C GLU A 109 25.38 -17.43 25.44
N ASP A 110 24.77 -17.77 24.29
CA ASP A 110 25.30 -18.75 23.34
C ASP A 110 26.33 -18.16 22.35
N LEU A 111 26.43 -16.82 22.31
CA LEU A 111 27.39 -16.16 21.42
C LEU A 111 28.76 -16.03 22.08
N SER A 112 29.81 -16.32 21.30
CA SER A 112 31.19 -16.14 21.74
C SER A 112 31.59 -14.66 21.76
N LEU A 113 32.28 -14.23 22.80
CA LEU A 113 32.83 -12.88 22.93
C LEU A 113 33.87 -12.52 21.85
N ASN A 114 34.52 -13.53 21.23
CA ASN A 114 35.55 -13.35 20.22
C ASN A 114 35.02 -13.52 18.79
N ILE A 115 33.71 -13.44 18.59
CA ILE A 115 33.11 -13.64 17.28
C ILE A 115 33.36 -12.42 16.36
N SER A 116 33.91 -12.66 15.17
CA SER A 116 34.05 -11.60 14.18
C SER A 116 32.69 -11.31 13.49
N ARG A 117 32.51 -10.10 12.95
CA ARG A 117 31.32 -9.71 12.21
C ARG A 117 31.00 -10.67 11.04
N GLU A 118 32.02 -11.12 10.32
CA GLU A 118 31.89 -12.05 9.20
C GLU A 118 31.43 -13.46 9.65
N THR A 119 31.85 -13.88 10.84
CA THR A 119 31.45 -15.15 11.44
C THR A 119 30.03 -15.07 11.96
N LEU A 120 29.62 -13.94 12.55
CA LEU A 120 28.24 -13.68 13.00
C LEU A 120 27.22 -13.84 11.87
N GLN A 121 27.50 -13.31 10.68
CA GLN A 121 26.57 -13.38 9.53
C GLN A 121 26.30 -14.82 9.06
N LYS A 122 27.21 -15.75 9.34
CA LYS A 122 27.08 -17.18 9.03
C LYS A 122 26.56 -18.01 10.20
N ASP A 123 26.35 -17.39 11.36
CA ASP A 123 25.96 -18.09 12.58
C ASP A 123 24.49 -18.52 12.52
N ASN A 124 24.25 -19.81 12.74
CA ASN A 124 22.91 -20.37 12.81
C ASN A 124 22.12 -19.85 14.01
N GLN A 125 22.79 -19.49 15.11
CA GLN A 125 22.15 -18.91 16.30
C GLN A 125 21.50 -17.55 15.97
N LEU A 126 22.21 -16.71 15.19
CA LEU A 126 21.69 -15.41 14.76
C LEU A 126 20.43 -15.56 13.92
N LYS A 127 20.40 -16.54 13.01
CA LYS A 127 19.21 -16.83 12.20
C LYS A 127 18.03 -17.33 13.04
N LEU A 128 18.28 -18.16 14.03
CA LEU A 128 17.26 -18.65 14.95
C LEU A 128 16.69 -17.49 15.79
N MET A 129 17.55 -16.63 16.32
CA MET A 129 17.13 -15.43 17.05
C MET A 129 16.31 -14.50 16.15
N ARG A 130 16.75 -14.21 14.92
CA ARG A 130 16.00 -13.40 13.96
C ARG A 130 14.59 -13.93 13.74
N ASN A 131 14.45 -15.22 13.43
CA ASN A 131 13.14 -15.82 13.16
C ASN A 131 12.21 -15.80 14.39
N SER A 132 12.81 -15.96 15.59
CA SER A 132 12.04 -15.85 16.85
C SER A 132 11.60 -14.41 17.12
N LEU A 133 12.50 -13.44 16.94
CA LEU A 133 12.21 -12.01 17.11
C LEU A 133 11.16 -11.52 16.11
N GLU A 134 11.26 -11.94 14.84
CA GLU A 134 10.30 -11.63 13.78
C GLU A 134 8.88 -12.04 14.18
N LYS A 135 8.69 -13.30 14.60
CA LYS A 135 7.40 -13.80 15.09
C LYS A 135 6.92 -13.04 16.31
N LYS A 136 7.82 -12.74 17.25
CA LYS A 136 7.48 -12.00 18.47
C LYS A 136 7.02 -10.58 18.14
N ILE A 137 7.73 -9.86 17.29
CA ILE A 137 7.36 -8.50 16.84
C ILE A 137 6.01 -8.53 16.14
N LYS A 138 5.81 -9.44 15.19
CA LYS A 138 4.54 -9.61 14.49
C LYS A 138 3.37 -9.83 15.45
N ASN A 139 3.53 -10.73 16.41
CA ASN A 139 2.49 -11.03 17.39
C ASN A 139 2.18 -9.84 18.29
N GLU A 140 3.18 -9.06 18.68
CA GLU A 140 2.97 -7.84 19.49
C GLU A 140 2.29 -6.72 18.70
N LEU A 141 2.60 -6.57 17.40
CA LEU A 141 1.89 -5.66 16.51
C LEU A 141 0.42 -6.08 16.34
N HIS A 142 0.17 -7.37 16.13
CA HIS A 142 -1.18 -7.90 16.03
C HIS A 142 -1.94 -7.75 17.35
N ALA A 143 -1.29 -8.01 18.48
CA ALA A 143 -1.90 -7.78 19.81
C ALA A 143 -2.24 -6.29 20.04
N MET A 144 -1.41 -5.37 19.57
CA MET A 144 -1.69 -3.94 19.59
C MET A 144 -2.87 -3.58 18.68
N LEU A 145 -2.94 -4.16 17.48
CA LEU A 145 -4.06 -3.98 16.55
C LEU A 145 -5.42 -4.38 17.19
N VAL A 146 -5.44 -5.50 17.90
CA VAL A 146 -6.66 -6.06 18.50
C VAL A 146 -7.05 -5.34 19.81
N ASN A 147 -6.07 -5.03 20.66
CA ASN A 147 -6.33 -4.56 22.02
C ASN A 147 -6.15 -3.05 22.22
N ASP A 148 -5.47 -2.35 21.30
CA ASP A 148 -5.20 -0.90 21.38
C ASP A 148 -5.14 -0.28 19.99
N ARG A 149 -6.31 -0.19 19.38
CA ARG A 149 -6.47 0.26 17.97
C ARG A 149 -5.87 1.64 17.73
N GLU A 150 -6.02 2.58 18.65
CA GLU A 150 -5.51 3.95 18.51
C GLU A 150 -3.98 3.98 18.43
N LYS A 151 -3.30 3.19 19.29
CA LYS A 151 -1.85 3.04 19.21
C LYS A 151 -1.42 2.35 17.92
N TYR A 152 -2.18 1.34 17.48
CA TYR A 152 -1.88 0.67 16.23
C TYR A 152 -2.04 1.59 15.02
N GLU A 153 -3.07 2.44 14.97
CA GLU A 153 -3.24 3.43 13.91
C GLU A 153 -2.13 4.48 13.92
N THR A 154 -1.65 4.87 15.11
CA THR A 154 -0.46 5.72 15.23
C THR A 154 0.79 5.03 14.68
N PHE A 155 1.00 3.75 15.03
CA PHE A 155 2.04 2.91 14.47
C PHE A 155 1.93 2.82 12.94
N TRP A 156 0.73 2.52 12.45
CA TRP A 156 0.45 2.36 11.02
C TRP A 156 0.76 3.62 10.21
N LYS A 157 0.38 4.77 10.73
CA LYS A 157 0.68 6.07 10.13
C LYS A 157 2.20 6.33 10.00
N ASN A 158 2.98 5.86 10.96
CA ASN A 158 4.43 6.06 10.99
C ASN A 158 5.20 5.02 10.16
N PHE A 159 4.79 3.75 10.21
CA PHE A 159 5.57 2.61 9.70
C PHE A 159 4.80 1.68 8.77
N GLY A 160 3.52 1.91 8.51
CA GLY A 160 2.69 1.06 7.64
C GLY A 160 3.28 0.90 6.24
N ARG A 161 3.85 1.99 5.70
CA ARG A 161 4.57 1.95 4.42
C ARG A 161 5.70 0.93 4.42
N GLN A 162 6.45 0.80 5.51
CA GLN A 162 7.55 -0.15 5.62
C GLN A 162 7.07 -1.61 5.61
N ILE A 163 5.92 -1.89 6.22
CA ILE A 163 5.29 -3.22 6.17
C ILE A 163 4.88 -3.56 4.73
N LYS A 164 4.26 -2.61 4.02
CA LYS A 164 3.87 -2.77 2.61
C LYS A 164 5.09 -3.00 1.71
N PHE A 165 6.18 -2.24 1.92
CA PHE A 165 7.45 -2.45 1.21
C PHE A 165 8.03 -3.83 1.50
N GLY A 166 7.84 -4.39 2.69
CA GLY A 166 8.27 -5.74 3.03
C GLY A 166 7.63 -6.79 2.12
N ILE A 167 6.34 -6.67 1.84
CA ILE A 167 5.63 -7.58 0.94
C ILE A 167 6.04 -7.35 -0.52
N TYR A 168 6.16 -6.08 -0.94
CA TYR A 168 6.57 -5.74 -2.29
C TYR A 168 8.01 -6.21 -2.59
N GLY A 169 8.95 -5.93 -1.69
CA GLY A 169 10.38 -6.18 -1.88
C GLY A 169 10.78 -7.64 -1.95
N ASP A 170 9.97 -8.54 -1.40
CA ASP A 170 10.20 -9.97 -1.44
C ASP A 170 9.25 -10.73 -2.39
N TYR A 171 8.56 -10.00 -3.25
CA TYR A 171 7.61 -10.56 -4.22
C TYR A 171 6.45 -11.34 -3.57
N GLY A 172 6.02 -10.91 -2.39
CA GLY A 172 4.91 -11.49 -1.67
C GLY A 172 5.22 -12.75 -0.86
N MET A 173 6.50 -13.11 -0.66
CA MET A 173 6.86 -14.29 0.13
C MET A 173 6.40 -14.21 1.58
N HIS A 174 6.33 -13.02 2.17
CA HIS A 174 5.85 -12.81 3.54
C HIS A 174 4.39 -12.31 3.60
N LYS A 175 3.60 -12.46 2.52
CA LYS A 175 2.19 -12.02 2.51
C LYS A 175 1.36 -12.66 3.62
N ASP A 176 1.58 -13.94 3.91
CA ASP A 176 0.85 -14.66 4.96
C ASP A 176 1.26 -14.24 6.38
N LEU A 177 2.49 -13.77 6.55
CA LEU A 177 2.97 -13.26 7.82
C LEU A 177 2.46 -11.84 8.12
N LEU A 178 2.42 -10.98 7.10
CA LEU A 178 2.22 -9.54 7.25
C LEU A 178 0.82 -9.07 6.82
N GLY A 179 0.08 -9.88 6.07
CA GLY A 179 -1.19 -9.48 5.45
C GLY A 179 -2.27 -9.07 6.46
N ASP A 180 -2.34 -9.74 7.60
CA ASP A 180 -3.28 -9.42 8.69
C ASP A 180 -2.94 -8.12 9.46
N LEU A 181 -1.75 -7.57 9.21
CA LEU A 181 -1.32 -6.28 9.77
C LEU A 181 -1.68 -5.10 8.86
N LEU A 182 -2.00 -5.34 7.59
CA LEU A 182 -2.23 -4.27 6.62
C LEU A 182 -3.54 -3.53 6.87
N MET A 183 -3.47 -2.22 6.72
CA MET A 183 -4.64 -1.35 6.76
C MET A 183 -4.73 -0.49 5.51
N PHE A 184 -5.98 -0.27 5.06
CA PHE A 184 -6.31 0.62 3.96
C PHE A 184 -7.55 1.44 4.32
N TYR A 185 -7.76 2.55 3.66
CA TYR A 185 -8.93 3.36 3.89
C TYR A 185 -10.15 2.76 3.18
N SER A 186 -11.24 2.51 3.94
CA SER A 186 -12.50 2.03 3.39
C SER A 186 -13.37 3.20 2.93
N ALA A 187 -13.86 3.15 1.70
CA ALA A 187 -14.77 4.15 1.15
C ALA A 187 -16.13 4.14 1.86
N LYS A 188 -16.58 2.97 2.29
CA LYS A 188 -17.88 2.77 2.96
C LYS A 188 -17.82 3.13 4.44
N GLU A 189 -16.78 2.67 5.15
CA GLU A 189 -16.60 2.92 6.59
C GLU A 189 -16.00 4.31 6.87
N LYS A 190 -15.39 4.96 5.87
CA LYS A 190 -14.70 6.26 5.97
C LYS A 190 -13.61 6.29 7.06
N LYS A 191 -12.89 5.19 7.20
CA LYS A 191 -11.80 5.00 8.15
C LYS A 191 -10.83 3.92 7.66
N LEU A 192 -9.69 3.80 8.34
CA LEU A 192 -8.77 2.70 8.14
C LEU A 192 -9.40 1.38 8.61
N VAL A 193 -9.34 0.35 7.77
CA VAL A 193 -9.77 -1.01 8.06
C VAL A 193 -8.65 -1.99 7.73
N THR A 194 -8.62 -3.11 8.43
CA THR A 194 -7.74 -4.22 8.05
C THR A 194 -8.35 -5.02 6.92
N LEU A 195 -7.54 -5.85 6.26
CA LEU A 195 -8.06 -6.79 5.25
C LEU A 195 -9.03 -7.79 5.86
N ASP A 196 -8.83 -8.18 7.12
CA ASP A 196 -9.76 -9.04 7.87
C ASP A 196 -11.12 -8.36 8.06
N GLU A 197 -11.14 -7.12 8.54
CA GLU A 197 -12.36 -6.33 8.72
C GLU A 197 -13.11 -6.12 7.41
N TYR A 198 -12.38 -5.97 6.30
CA TYR A 198 -12.98 -5.86 4.97
C TYR A 198 -13.64 -7.18 4.57
N VAL A 199 -12.92 -8.30 4.64
CA VAL A 199 -13.41 -9.62 4.21
C VAL A 199 -14.58 -10.08 5.06
N GLU A 200 -14.58 -9.84 6.37
CA GLU A 200 -15.68 -10.16 7.29
C GLU A 200 -17.00 -9.46 6.93
N LYS A 201 -16.90 -8.27 6.31
CA LYS A 201 -18.07 -7.47 5.91
C LYS A 201 -18.45 -7.65 4.45
N MET A 202 -17.73 -8.48 3.69
CA MET A 202 -18.04 -8.74 2.30
C MET A 202 -19.41 -9.46 2.18
N PRO A 203 -20.32 -8.99 1.30
CA PRO A 203 -21.50 -9.76 0.91
C PRO A 203 -21.12 -11.11 0.29
N GLU A 204 -22.00 -12.10 0.42
CA GLU A 204 -21.75 -13.47 -0.09
C GLU A 204 -21.50 -13.52 -1.60
N ASP A 205 -22.10 -12.62 -2.36
CA ASP A 205 -21.99 -12.52 -3.82
C ASP A 205 -20.73 -11.76 -4.27
N GLN A 206 -20.05 -11.05 -3.35
CA GLN A 206 -18.80 -10.35 -3.65
C GLN A 206 -17.64 -11.34 -3.74
N LYS A 207 -16.99 -11.43 -4.91
CA LYS A 207 -15.91 -12.39 -5.18
C LYS A 207 -14.52 -11.83 -4.97
N CYS A 208 -14.35 -10.52 -5.15
CA CYS A 208 -13.05 -9.84 -5.13
C CYS A 208 -12.99 -8.75 -4.07
N ILE A 209 -11.78 -8.42 -3.63
CA ILE A 209 -11.49 -7.20 -2.85
C ILE A 209 -11.23 -6.09 -3.86
N TYR A 210 -12.15 -5.13 -3.95
CA TYR A 210 -12.01 -3.99 -4.86
C TYR A 210 -11.14 -2.91 -4.24
N PHE A 211 -10.27 -2.31 -5.05
CA PHE A 211 -9.46 -1.17 -4.64
C PHE A 211 -9.30 -0.14 -5.76
N ALA A 212 -9.09 1.11 -5.37
CA ALA A 212 -8.70 2.21 -6.24
C ALA A 212 -7.37 2.78 -5.75
N ALA A 213 -6.47 3.10 -6.66
CA ALA A 213 -5.19 3.73 -6.35
C ALA A 213 -5.11 5.14 -6.95
N GLY A 214 -4.54 6.08 -6.20
CA GLY A 214 -4.36 7.48 -6.59
C GLY A 214 -4.02 8.39 -5.42
N ASP A 215 -4.03 9.72 -5.63
CA ASP A 215 -3.47 10.67 -4.67
C ASP A 215 -4.41 11.06 -3.52
N ASP A 216 -5.73 10.90 -3.68
CA ASP A 216 -6.72 11.47 -2.76
C ASP A 216 -7.97 10.61 -2.60
N THR A 217 -8.36 10.34 -1.35
CA THR A 217 -9.50 9.46 -1.02
C THR A 217 -10.84 9.99 -1.51
N ASP A 218 -11.09 11.31 -1.40
CA ASP A 218 -12.35 11.91 -1.81
C ASP A 218 -12.55 11.83 -3.32
N ARG A 219 -11.46 11.98 -4.07
CA ARG A 219 -11.43 11.84 -5.51
C ARG A 219 -11.65 10.40 -5.93
N LEU A 220 -10.91 9.46 -5.35
CA LEU A 220 -11.03 8.05 -5.64
C LEU A 220 -12.45 7.53 -5.41
N GLY A 221 -13.09 7.96 -4.34
CA GLY A 221 -14.47 7.60 -4.05
C GLY A 221 -15.51 8.14 -5.05
N LYS A 222 -15.16 9.14 -5.87
CA LYS A 222 -16.04 9.74 -6.90
C LYS A 222 -15.81 9.19 -8.30
N LEU A 223 -14.83 8.31 -8.49
CA LEU A 223 -14.59 7.67 -9.79
C LEU A 223 -15.85 6.91 -10.26
N PRO A 224 -16.15 6.89 -11.58
CA PRO A 224 -17.32 6.18 -12.10
C PRO A 224 -17.40 4.72 -11.64
N ASN A 225 -16.29 4.01 -11.74
CA ASN A 225 -16.20 2.61 -11.33
C ASN A 225 -16.28 2.44 -9.80
N ALA A 226 -15.82 3.42 -9.00
CA ALA A 226 -16.00 3.43 -7.55
C ALA A 226 -17.48 3.53 -7.18
N GLN A 227 -18.22 4.43 -7.85
CA GLN A 227 -19.66 4.58 -7.65
C GLN A 227 -20.41 3.30 -8.04
N LEU A 228 -19.99 2.62 -9.11
CA LEU A 228 -20.56 1.33 -9.50
C LEU A 228 -20.39 0.28 -8.39
N VAL A 229 -19.16 0.08 -7.89
CA VAL A 229 -18.85 -0.87 -6.81
C VAL A 229 -19.68 -0.57 -5.56
N LEU A 230 -19.72 0.70 -5.13
CA LEU A 230 -20.48 1.15 -3.96
C LEU A 230 -21.99 0.98 -4.16
N SER A 231 -22.54 1.19 -5.37
CA SER A 231 -23.96 1.03 -5.67
C SER A 231 -24.42 -0.42 -5.58
N LYS A 232 -23.50 -1.39 -5.81
CA LYS A 232 -23.77 -2.83 -5.58
C LYS A 232 -23.75 -3.20 -4.09
N GLY A 233 -23.48 -2.24 -3.20
CA GLY A 233 -23.37 -2.48 -1.76
C GLY A 233 -22.01 -3.03 -1.31
N TYR A 234 -21.05 -3.13 -2.22
CA TYR A 234 -19.68 -3.56 -1.92
C TYR A 234 -18.85 -2.43 -1.32
N ASP A 235 -17.79 -2.77 -0.61
CA ASP A 235 -16.83 -1.78 -0.13
C ASP A 235 -15.66 -1.65 -1.11
N LEU A 236 -14.92 -0.56 -0.97
CA LEU A 236 -13.79 -0.21 -1.82
C LEU A 236 -12.63 0.26 -0.96
N LEU A 237 -11.46 -0.33 -1.13
CA LEU A 237 -10.22 0.15 -0.51
C LEU A 237 -9.65 1.31 -1.32
N LEU A 238 -9.37 2.43 -0.65
CA LEU A 238 -8.79 3.62 -1.24
C LEU A 238 -7.29 3.65 -0.89
N CYS A 239 -6.46 3.43 -1.88
CA CYS A 239 -5.02 3.28 -1.79
C CYS A 239 -4.35 4.59 -2.21
N THR A 240 -3.77 5.33 -1.25
CA THR A 240 -3.20 6.66 -1.50
C THR A 240 -1.69 6.74 -1.32
N GLU A 241 -1.04 5.66 -0.96
CA GLU A 241 0.42 5.58 -0.92
C GLU A 241 0.96 4.91 -2.18
N ASP A 242 2.06 5.44 -2.72
CA ASP A 242 2.70 4.94 -3.95
C ASP A 242 2.99 3.42 -3.94
N VAL A 243 3.18 2.82 -2.76
CA VAL A 243 3.47 1.40 -2.60
C VAL A 243 2.21 0.52 -2.54
N ASP A 244 1.03 1.09 -2.32
CA ASP A 244 -0.19 0.33 -2.04
C ASP A 244 -0.54 -0.66 -3.14
N GLU A 245 -0.65 -0.17 -4.36
CA GLU A 245 -1.01 -1.01 -5.50
C GLU A 245 0.04 -2.08 -5.79
N PHE A 246 1.33 -1.74 -5.66
CA PHE A 246 2.42 -2.71 -5.81
C PHE A 246 2.36 -3.81 -4.74
N CYS A 247 2.06 -3.44 -3.50
CA CYS A 247 1.87 -4.39 -2.41
C CYS A 247 0.71 -5.35 -2.69
N LEU A 248 -0.48 -4.83 -3.05
CA LEU A 248 -1.65 -5.63 -3.35
C LEU A 248 -1.43 -6.54 -4.57
N GLN A 249 -0.72 -6.06 -5.58
CA GLN A 249 -0.38 -6.84 -6.76
C GLN A 249 0.56 -8.01 -6.44
N MET A 250 1.55 -7.80 -5.54
CA MET A 250 2.43 -8.88 -5.07
C MET A 250 1.67 -9.88 -4.18
N MET A 251 0.73 -9.44 -3.39
CA MET A 251 -0.13 -10.31 -2.59
C MET A 251 -1.03 -11.18 -3.45
N ARG A 252 -1.57 -10.64 -4.55
CA ARG A 252 -2.54 -11.26 -5.48
C ARG A 252 -3.91 -11.51 -4.87
N ASP A 253 -3.96 -12.11 -3.71
CA ASP A 253 -5.17 -12.49 -2.99
C ASP A 253 -4.99 -12.34 -1.47
N TYR A 254 -6.12 -12.27 -0.76
CA TYR A 254 -6.18 -12.40 0.70
C TYR A 254 -7.38 -13.27 1.08
N LYS A 255 -7.15 -14.34 1.85
CA LYS A 255 -8.19 -15.34 2.21
C LYS A 255 -9.00 -15.81 0.98
N GLU A 256 -8.29 -16.19 -0.09
CA GLU A 256 -8.88 -16.69 -1.36
C GLU A 256 -9.70 -15.62 -2.12
N LYS A 257 -9.63 -14.35 -1.75
CA LYS A 257 -10.26 -13.23 -2.45
C LYS A 257 -9.19 -12.45 -3.21
N GLU A 258 -9.31 -12.43 -4.53
CA GLU A 258 -8.40 -11.67 -5.39
C GLU A 258 -8.55 -10.16 -5.19
N PHE A 259 -7.44 -9.43 -5.28
CA PHE A 259 -7.48 -7.96 -5.35
C PHE A 259 -7.79 -7.51 -6.77
N LYS A 260 -8.74 -6.59 -6.91
CA LYS A 260 -9.16 -6.07 -8.21
C LYS A 260 -9.16 -4.54 -8.22
N ASN A 261 -8.28 -3.96 -9.07
CA ASN A 261 -8.27 -2.52 -9.30
C ASN A 261 -9.52 -2.13 -10.10
N ILE A 262 -10.28 -1.15 -9.62
CA ILE A 262 -11.50 -0.69 -10.30
C ILE A 262 -11.24 -0.03 -11.66
N ASN A 263 -10.01 0.40 -11.92
CA ASN A 263 -9.58 0.94 -13.21
C ASN A 263 -8.94 -0.12 -14.12
N SER A 264 -8.95 -1.40 -13.74
CA SER A 264 -8.68 -2.52 -14.65
C SER A 264 -9.96 -2.89 -15.40
N GLY A 265 -9.85 -3.18 -16.69
CA GLY A 265 -10.95 -3.45 -17.64
C GLY A 265 -12.23 -4.08 -17.07
N ASP A 266 -12.41 -5.40 -17.20
CA ASP A 266 -13.62 -6.07 -16.71
C ASP A 266 -13.66 -6.21 -15.19
N LEU A 267 -14.59 -5.54 -14.52
CA LEU A 267 -14.81 -5.65 -13.06
C LEU A 267 -15.63 -6.89 -12.68
N GLY A 268 -16.26 -7.57 -13.63
CA GLY A 268 -17.15 -8.69 -13.37
C GLY A 268 -18.45 -8.29 -12.67
N LEU A 269 -18.83 -7.01 -12.78
CA LEU A 269 -20.04 -6.44 -12.14
C LEU A 269 -21.20 -6.25 -13.11
N GLU A 270 -20.96 -6.45 -14.40
CA GLU A 270 -21.96 -6.36 -15.45
C GLU A 270 -22.91 -7.55 -15.41
N THR A 271 -24.16 -7.27 -15.66
CA THR A 271 -25.18 -8.32 -15.90
C THR A 271 -25.01 -8.93 -17.28
N GLU A 272 -25.52 -10.12 -17.49
CA GLU A 272 -25.50 -10.80 -18.82
C GLU A 272 -26.22 -9.96 -19.91
N ASP A 273 -27.24 -9.20 -19.53
CA ASP A 273 -27.96 -8.34 -20.47
C ASP A 273 -27.14 -7.09 -20.82
N GLU A 274 -26.42 -6.51 -19.85
CA GLU A 274 -25.50 -5.39 -20.09
C GLU A 274 -24.32 -5.82 -21.00
N LYS A 275 -23.77 -7.02 -20.80
CA LYS A 275 -22.70 -7.56 -21.66
C LYS A 275 -23.18 -7.73 -23.10
N LYS A 276 -24.35 -8.35 -23.31
CA LYS A 276 -24.93 -8.50 -24.65
C LYS A 276 -25.23 -7.17 -25.31
N ALA A 277 -25.73 -6.19 -24.54
CA ALA A 277 -25.98 -4.85 -25.04
C ALA A 277 -24.68 -4.13 -25.46
N ALA A 278 -23.62 -4.31 -24.67
CA ALA A 278 -22.29 -3.78 -24.99
C ALA A 278 -21.72 -4.40 -26.28
N GLU A 279 -21.73 -5.73 -26.40
CA GLU A 279 -21.27 -6.44 -27.60
C GLU A 279 -22.05 -6.04 -28.87
N ALA A 280 -23.36 -5.86 -28.76
CA ALA A 280 -24.19 -5.40 -29.86
C ALA A 280 -23.83 -3.94 -30.27
N ALA A 281 -23.65 -3.06 -29.26
CA ALA A 281 -23.29 -1.67 -29.53
C ALA A 281 -21.86 -1.54 -30.10
N GLU A 282 -20.92 -2.36 -29.66
CA GLU A 282 -19.56 -2.42 -30.23
C GLU A 282 -19.57 -2.89 -31.67
N THR A 283 -20.36 -3.90 -31.99
CA THR A 283 -20.51 -4.43 -33.37
C THR A 283 -21.14 -3.38 -34.29
N GLU A 284 -22.20 -2.70 -33.82
CA GLU A 284 -22.90 -1.66 -34.59
C GLU A 284 -22.01 -0.44 -34.88
N ASN A 285 -21.13 -0.06 -33.94
CA ASN A 285 -20.37 1.16 -34.01
C ASN A 285 -18.87 0.93 -34.28
N LYS A 286 -18.50 -0.24 -34.79
CA LYS A 286 -17.10 -0.63 -35.01
C LYS A 286 -16.32 0.40 -35.84
N ASP A 287 -16.90 0.91 -36.92
CA ASP A 287 -16.24 1.86 -37.79
C ASP A 287 -15.98 3.21 -37.07
N LEU A 288 -16.92 3.66 -36.25
CA LEU A 288 -16.74 4.84 -35.39
C LEU A 288 -15.61 4.64 -34.37
N PHE A 289 -15.52 3.49 -33.77
CA PHE A 289 -14.47 3.22 -32.77
C PHE A 289 -13.07 3.12 -33.40
N GLU A 290 -12.96 2.57 -34.60
CA GLU A 290 -11.69 2.58 -35.34
C GLU A 290 -11.31 3.99 -35.79
N GLU A 291 -12.27 4.85 -36.15
CA GLU A 291 -12.02 6.28 -36.44
C GLU A 291 -11.51 7.00 -35.18
N ILE A 292 -12.20 6.91 -34.05
CA ILE A 292 -11.78 7.52 -32.77
C ILE A 292 -10.39 7.05 -32.37
N LYS A 293 -10.10 5.75 -32.45
CA LYS A 293 -8.80 5.18 -32.14
C LYS A 293 -7.69 5.75 -33.04
N LYS A 294 -7.97 5.90 -34.35
CA LYS A 294 -7.04 6.47 -35.30
C LYS A 294 -6.77 7.95 -35.00
N ASP A 295 -7.81 8.73 -34.69
CA ASP A 295 -7.69 10.15 -34.36
C ASP A 295 -6.91 10.38 -33.06
N LEU A 296 -7.04 9.49 -32.08
CA LEU A 296 -6.25 9.50 -30.85
C LEU A 296 -4.79 9.05 -31.05
N ASN A 297 -4.39 8.63 -32.24
CA ASN A 297 -3.01 8.44 -32.67
C ASN A 297 -2.12 7.67 -31.68
N GLY A 298 -2.59 6.50 -31.21
CA GLY A 298 -1.85 5.62 -30.33
C GLY A 298 -1.98 5.93 -28.82
N LYS A 299 -2.71 6.99 -28.44
CA LYS A 299 -2.98 7.29 -27.02
C LYS A 299 -3.77 6.17 -26.31
N VAL A 300 -4.59 5.42 -27.07
CA VAL A 300 -5.36 4.28 -26.59
C VAL A 300 -5.16 3.06 -27.47
N LYS A 301 -5.17 1.89 -26.85
CA LYS A 301 -5.13 0.60 -27.54
C LYS A 301 -6.46 0.29 -28.23
N GLU A 302 -7.54 0.62 -27.56
CA GLU A 302 -8.89 0.26 -27.97
C GLU A 302 -9.91 1.29 -27.47
N VAL A 303 -11.05 1.35 -28.14
CA VAL A 303 -12.24 2.08 -27.75
C VAL A 303 -13.37 1.06 -27.56
N LYS A 304 -14.01 1.06 -26.40
CA LYS A 304 -15.08 0.11 -26.00
C LYS A 304 -16.32 0.83 -25.52
N VAL A 305 -17.39 0.08 -25.39
CA VAL A 305 -18.61 0.53 -24.71
C VAL A 305 -18.58 0.05 -23.26
N ASN A 306 -18.94 0.94 -22.36
CA ASN A 306 -19.20 0.60 -20.95
C ASN A 306 -20.63 1.01 -20.57
N PRO A 307 -21.57 0.05 -20.54
CA PRO A 307 -22.98 0.33 -20.22
C PRO A 307 -23.21 0.63 -18.74
N THR A 308 -22.23 0.34 -17.88
CA THR A 308 -22.35 0.54 -16.43
C THR A 308 -22.04 1.99 -16.00
N LEU A 309 -21.50 2.82 -16.89
CA LEU A 309 -21.30 4.24 -16.65
C LEU A 309 -22.66 4.95 -16.55
N GLN A 310 -22.99 5.46 -15.36
CA GLN A 310 -24.30 6.07 -15.11
C GLN A 310 -24.39 7.50 -15.68
N GLU A 311 -23.69 8.44 -15.05
CA GLU A 311 -23.76 9.88 -15.39
C GLU A 311 -22.56 10.36 -16.23
N HIS A 312 -21.50 9.59 -16.28
CA HIS A 312 -20.27 9.96 -16.97
C HIS A 312 -20.29 9.54 -18.44
N PRO A 313 -19.88 10.41 -19.38
CA PRO A 313 -19.83 10.06 -20.80
C PRO A 313 -18.72 9.07 -21.14
N VAL A 314 -17.66 9.04 -20.33
CA VAL A 314 -16.41 8.36 -20.65
C VAL A 314 -15.63 8.01 -19.39
N THR A 315 -14.83 6.96 -19.48
CA THR A 315 -13.77 6.63 -18.50
C THR A 315 -12.57 6.02 -19.20
N LEU A 316 -11.44 5.92 -18.49
CA LEU A 316 -10.26 5.16 -18.91
C LEU A 316 -10.11 3.93 -18.01
N SER A 317 -9.80 2.82 -18.64
CA SER A 317 -9.27 1.64 -17.97
C SER A 317 -7.87 1.30 -18.48
N ALA A 318 -7.14 0.48 -17.74
CA ALA A 318 -5.85 -0.03 -18.14
C ALA A 318 -5.92 -1.55 -18.31
N GLU A 319 -5.37 -2.04 -19.41
CA GLU A 319 -5.19 -3.47 -19.64
C GLU A 319 -3.75 -3.89 -19.35
N GLY A 320 -3.58 -5.12 -18.84
CA GLY A 320 -2.28 -5.70 -18.55
C GLY A 320 -1.82 -5.49 -17.10
N GLY A 321 -0.51 -5.65 -16.87
CA GLY A 321 0.05 -5.67 -15.52
C GLY A 321 0.40 -4.31 -14.94
N ILE A 322 0.31 -3.22 -15.71
CA ILE A 322 0.68 -1.86 -15.28
C ILE A 322 -0.58 -0.98 -15.33
N SER A 323 -1.02 -0.52 -14.17
CA SER A 323 -2.10 0.46 -14.08
C SER A 323 -1.61 1.88 -14.43
N MET A 324 -2.55 2.80 -14.64
CA MET A 324 -2.22 4.21 -14.87
C MET A 324 -1.52 4.85 -13.65
N GLU A 325 -1.88 4.47 -12.43
CA GLU A 325 -1.23 4.97 -11.22
C GLU A 325 0.16 4.37 -11.05
N MET A 326 0.34 3.07 -11.33
CA MET A 326 1.68 2.45 -11.35
C MET A 326 2.59 3.12 -12.39
N GLU A 327 2.09 3.41 -13.59
CA GLU A 327 2.83 4.16 -14.61
C GLU A 327 3.32 5.51 -14.06
N LYS A 328 2.43 6.26 -13.41
CA LYS A 328 2.72 7.56 -12.81
C LYS A 328 3.80 7.48 -11.74
N VAL A 329 3.74 6.48 -10.86
CA VAL A 329 4.74 6.24 -9.82
C VAL A 329 6.09 5.82 -10.43
N LEU A 330 6.07 4.86 -11.36
CA LEU A 330 7.28 4.35 -12.01
C LEU A 330 8.00 5.44 -12.82
N ARG A 331 7.29 6.31 -13.51
CA ARG A 331 7.88 7.44 -14.27
C ARG A 331 8.65 8.44 -13.41
N ARG A 332 8.38 8.50 -12.09
CA ARG A 332 9.16 9.31 -11.14
C ARG A 332 10.50 8.66 -10.74
N MET A 333 10.69 7.37 -11.07
CA MET A 333 11.90 6.65 -10.72
C MET A 333 13.00 6.87 -11.78
N PRO A 334 14.27 6.92 -11.38
CA PRO A 334 15.38 6.96 -12.33
C PRO A 334 15.36 5.72 -13.25
N ASN A 335 15.61 5.91 -14.54
CA ASN A 335 15.65 4.86 -15.56
C ASN A 335 14.31 4.16 -15.89
N ALA A 336 13.19 4.79 -15.64
CA ALA A 336 11.86 4.26 -15.95
C ALA A 336 11.34 4.74 -17.33
N GLU A 337 12.24 5.06 -18.28
CA GLU A 337 11.87 5.44 -19.63
C GLU A 337 11.15 4.29 -20.35
N GLY A 338 9.99 4.59 -20.95
CA GLY A 338 9.23 3.62 -21.73
C GLY A 338 8.22 2.77 -20.95
N VAL A 339 8.01 3.05 -19.66
CA VAL A 339 6.93 2.42 -18.90
C VAL A 339 5.61 3.13 -19.19
N GLU A 340 4.69 2.42 -19.86
CA GLU A 340 3.37 2.94 -20.23
C GLU A 340 2.29 1.90 -19.90
N SER A 341 1.16 2.37 -19.37
CA SER A 341 -0.04 1.56 -19.23
C SER A 341 -0.77 1.46 -20.55
N THR A 342 -1.35 0.31 -20.82
CA THR A 342 -2.17 0.10 -22.00
C THR A 342 -3.57 0.65 -21.75
N LYS A 343 -3.85 1.86 -22.22
CA LYS A 343 -5.11 2.57 -21.98
C LYS A 343 -6.22 2.11 -22.93
N VAL A 344 -7.42 1.98 -22.41
CA VAL A 344 -8.66 1.70 -23.15
C VAL A 344 -9.64 2.83 -22.84
N LEU A 345 -10.21 3.43 -23.88
CA LEU A 345 -11.24 4.44 -23.75
C LEU A 345 -12.61 3.77 -23.72
N GLU A 346 -13.34 3.97 -22.66
CA GLU A 346 -14.66 3.38 -22.47
C GLU A 346 -15.75 4.45 -22.57
N LEU A 347 -16.67 4.30 -23.51
CA LEU A 347 -17.74 5.23 -23.79
C LEU A 347 -19.07 4.75 -23.22
N ASN A 348 -19.86 5.67 -22.66
CA ASN A 348 -21.19 5.39 -22.17
C ASN A 348 -22.21 5.41 -23.33
N PRO A 349 -22.78 4.28 -23.74
CA PRO A 349 -23.72 4.21 -24.86
C PRO A 349 -25.04 4.94 -24.59
N ASN A 350 -25.39 5.15 -23.32
CA ASN A 350 -26.63 5.78 -22.90
C ASN A 350 -26.50 7.31 -22.74
N HIS A 351 -25.30 7.86 -22.86
CA HIS A 351 -25.06 9.28 -22.69
C HIS A 351 -25.32 10.06 -24.01
N THR A 352 -25.84 11.27 -23.88
CA THR A 352 -26.15 12.15 -25.06
C THR A 352 -24.92 12.46 -25.93
N VAL A 353 -23.72 12.48 -25.34
CA VAL A 353 -22.46 12.65 -26.06
C VAL A 353 -22.19 11.51 -27.02
N PHE A 354 -22.52 10.27 -26.67
CA PHE A 354 -22.38 9.12 -27.57
C PHE A 354 -23.31 9.25 -28.78
N ALA A 355 -24.54 9.71 -28.58
CA ALA A 355 -25.46 10.02 -29.70
C ALA A 355 -24.91 11.13 -30.60
N ALA A 356 -24.29 12.16 -30.03
CA ALA A 356 -23.65 13.24 -30.79
C ALA A 356 -22.46 12.75 -31.63
N LEU A 357 -21.63 11.83 -31.08
CA LEU A 357 -20.56 11.17 -31.82
C LEU A 357 -21.09 10.35 -33.01
N LYS A 358 -22.12 9.53 -32.79
CA LYS A 358 -22.78 8.74 -33.84
C LYS A 358 -23.34 9.64 -34.96
N ALA A 359 -23.96 10.75 -34.57
CA ALA A 359 -24.51 11.69 -35.56
C ALA A 359 -23.43 12.39 -36.37
N ALA A 360 -22.31 12.79 -35.80
CA ALA A 360 -21.16 13.38 -36.50
C ALA A 360 -20.53 12.36 -37.46
N HIS A 361 -20.31 11.14 -37.03
CA HIS A 361 -19.79 10.05 -37.86
C HIS A 361 -20.72 9.74 -39.06
N ALA A 362 -22.03 9.59 -38.79
CA ALA A 362 -23.03 9.36 -39.84
C ALA A 362 -23.12 10.49 -40.86
N ALA A 363 -22.86 11.72 -40.45
CA ALA A 363 -22.78 12.89 -41.34
C ALA A 363 -21.45 12.98 -42.15
N GLY A 364 -20.49 12.12 -41.87
CA GLY A 364 -19.14 12.17 -42.49
C GLY A 364 -18.29 13.35 -42.01
N ASP A 365 -18.63 13.96 -40.86
CA ASP A 365 -17.92 15.09 -40.27
C ASP A 365 -16.73 14.60 -39.43
N THR A 366 -15.68 14.17 -40.09
CA THR A 366 -14.47 13.60 -39.50
C THR A 366 -13.76 14.60 -38.60
N ASP A 367 -13.76 15.89 -38.90
CA ASP A 367 -13.15 16.93 -38.08
C ASP A 367 -13.85 17.05 -36.71
N LYS A 368 -15.18 16.89 -36.71
CA LYS A 368 -15.98 16.94 -35.48
C LYS A 368 -15.79 15.67 -34.65
N VAL A 369 -15.70 14.50 -35.30
CA VAL A 369 -15.40 13.24 -34.60
C VAL A 369 -14.03 13.32 -33.94
N ALA A 370 -12.99 13.80 -34.62
CA ALA A 370 -11.65 13.96 -34.07
C ALA A 370 -11.62 14.92 -32.87
N LYS A 371 -12.32 16.07 -32.94
CA LYS A 371 -12.43 17.01 -31.82
C LYS A 371 -13.15 16.40 -30.63
N TYR A 372 -14.20 15.64 -30.86
CA TYR A 372 -14.94 14.97 -29.77
C TYR A 372 -14.10 13.83 -29.15
N ALA A 373 -13.37 13.08 -29.96
CA ALA A 373 -12.47 12.03 -29.49
C ALA A 373 -11.39 12.58 -28.55
N GLU A 374 -10.71 13.66 -28.97
CA GLU A 374 -9.69 14.32 -28.16
C GLU A 374 -10.28 14.88 -26.86
N LEU A 375 -11.42 15.58 -26.94
CA LEU A 375 -12.09 16.13 -25.77
C LEU A 375 -12.48 15.05 -24.76
N LEU A 376 -13.06 13.94 -25.21
CA LEU A 376 -13.46 12.83 -24.36
C LEU A 376 -12.28 12.12 -23.74
N TYR A 377 -11.18 11.96 -24.49
CA TYR A 377 -9.95 11.40 -23.95
C TYR A 377 -9.37 12.27 -22.84
N ASP A 378 -9.29 13.59 -23.05
CA ASP A 378 -8.80 14.53 -22.05
C ASP A 378 -9.72 14.58 -20.81
N GLN A 379 -11.05 14.52 -21.00
CA GLN A 379 -12.00 14.39 -19.88
C GLN A 379 -11.77 13.10 -19.10
N ALA A 380 -11.52 11.99 -19.79
CA ALA A 380 -11.25 10.72 -19.16
C ALA A 380 -9.93 10.74 -18.34
N LEU A 381 -8.89 11.43 -18.85
CA LEU A 381 -7.65 11.70 -18.10
C LEU A 381 -7.94 12.50 -16.82
N LEU A 382 -8.73 13.59 -16.92
CA LEU A 382 -9.11 14.40 -15.75
C LEU A 382 -9.87 13.57 -14.70
N ILE A 383 -10.82 12.75 -15.14
CA ILE A 383 -11.59 11.86 -14.27
C ILE A 383 -10.63 10.89 -13.58
N ALA A 384 -9.73 10.27 -14.33
CA ALA A 384 -8.74 9.33 -13.81
C ALA A 384 -7.66 9.97 -12.92
N GLY A 385 -7.57 11.31 -12.89
CA GLY A 385 -6.56 12.02 -12.13
C GLY A 385 -5.21 12.14 -12.79
N LEU A 386 -5.21 11.98 -14.09
CA LEU A 386 -4.01 12.09 -14.90
C LEU A 386 -3.85 13.49 -15.48
N PRO A 387 -2.63 13.94 -15.73
CA PRO A 387 -2.40 15.23 -16.38
C PRO A 387 -2.84 15.18 -17.85
N ILE A 388 -3.44 16.27 -18.31
CA ILE A 388 -3.68 16.52 -19.74
C ILE A 388 -2.35 16.96 -20.38
N GLU A 389 -2.05 16.47 -21.57
CA GLU A 389 -0.80 16.82 -22.29
C GLU A 389 -0.77 18.29 -22.69
N ASP A 390 -1.87 18.80 -23.26
CA ASP A 390 -2.03 20.21 -23.65
C ASP A 390 -3.31 20.83 -23.05
N PRO A 391 -3.25 21.38 -21.82
CA PRO A 391 -4.39 22.03 -21.19
C PRO A 391 -4.92 23.25 -21.95
N VAL A 392 -4.08 23.90 -22.80
CA VAL A 392 -4.49 25.06 -23.60
C VAL A 392 -5.34 24.61 -24.77
N ALA A 393 -4.92 23.57 -25.49
CA ALA A 393 -5.72 22.99 -26.56
C ALA A 393 -7.05 22.46 -26.04
N TYR A 394 -7.05 21.76 -24.89
CA TYR A 394 -8.28 21.32 -24.22
C TYR A 394 -9.25 22.49 -23.94
N ALA A 395 -8.75 23.58 -23.35
CA ALA A 395 -9.58 24.76 -23.05
C ALA A 395 -10.16 25.38 -24.34
N GLN A 396 -9.40 25.41 -25.44
CA GLN A 396 -9.87 25.89 -26.72
C GLN A 396 -10.97 25.00 -27.33
N LEU A 397 -10.82 23.67 -27.22
CA LEU A 397 -11.85 22.72 -27.66
C LEU A 397 -13.16 22.92 -26.88
N VAL A 398 -13.08 23.04 -25.56
CA VAL A 398 -14.25 23.31 -24.70
C VAL A 398 -14.92 24.62 -25.12
N CYS A 399 -14.16 25.71 -25.30
CA CYS A 399 -14.71 27.00 -25.74
C CYS A 399 -15.34 26.93 -27.14
N GLY A 400 -14.77 26.13 -28.04
CA GLY A 400 -15.31 25.93 -29.38
C GLY A 400 -16.69 25.25 -29.40
N LEU A 401 -17.03 24.49 -28.39
CA LEU A 401 -18.36 23.86 -28.24
C LEU A 401 -19.41 24.81 -27.68
N MET A 402 -19.01 25.96 -27.12
CA MET A 402 -19.91 26.96 -26.56
C MET A 402 -20.38 27.99 -27.60
N GLN A 403 -19.88 27.90 -28.83
CA GLN A 403 -20.25 28.75 -29.94
C GLN A 403 -21.21 28.04 -30.91
#